data_27826017118b11a5b528feed93ef78dc
#
_entry.id   27826017118b11a5b528feed93ef78dc
#
_cell.length_a   1.000
_cell.length_b   1.000
_cell.length_c   1.000
_cell.angle_alpha   90.00
_cell.angle_beta   90.00
_cell.angle_gamma   90.00
#
_symmetry.space_group_name_H-M   'P 1'
#
loop_
_entity.id
_entity.type
_entity.pdbx_description
1 polymer ?
#
loop_
_entity_poly.entity_id
_entity_poly.type
_entity_poly.pdbx_seq_one_letter_code
_entity_poly.pdbx_strand_id
1 'polypeptide(L)'
;MNKYELAKKINELEGLTNDEKSELIKLLRSQKKYGLVWEDKPEDAEQRMVNEQPVLVEVPERAILSDDAEAPNHILIEGDNLEALTALSYTHAGKIDVIYIDPPYNTGNKDFIYNDSFVDKEDGYRHSKWLSFMNKRLKIAKNLLSEKGVIFISCDDNEQAPLKMLCDEIFSEANFFTNLIWQSTPGSNTGKTIKTVTEYVLMYAKQKVLVDINSKPVEDTKKYKFSDEYLEHRGPYIPNKLDRRMTGSHYSEALNYPIQTPDGTMLYPGCSTEKQEHWNWRWSKQKVEWGISNGFILFNQKNGKWAIYFKQYLNVDNNDVRIERALPYQNLVLEDAMNAARGTREVMDIFSEKKFDYPKPLSLLTFILKMVSKVDSQILDFFAGSGTTLHATMQLNAEDGGHRQCILVTNNENGICENVTYERNRRVIQGYTTPKGEKVPGLTRNNLRYYKTKFVPRDKSPKNLRNLMAL
;
A
#
# COMPACT_ATOMS: atom_id res chain seq x y z
N MET A 1 -33.95 -13.08 -29.45
CA MET A 1 -34.42 -13.92 -28.31
C MET A 1 -33.88 -13.28 -27.03
N ASN A 2 -34.75 -12.97 -26.09
CA ASN A 2 -34.32 -12.34 -24.85
C ASN A 2 -33.85 -13.41 -23.81
N LYS A 3 -33.15 -12.96 -22.73
CA LYS A 3 -32.61 -13.86 -21.71
C LYS A 3 -33.68 -14.71 -21.00
N TYR A 4 -34.89 -14.16 -20.88
CA TYR A 4 -36.00 -14.87 -20.26
C TYR A 4 -36.48 -16.06 -21.11
N GLU A 5 -36.62 -15.84 -22.41
CA GLU A 5 -36.98 -16.89 -23.38
C GLU A 5 -35.89 -17.97 -23.46
N LEU A 6 -34.60 -17.56 -23.39
CA LEU A 6 -33.51 -18.52 -23.40
C LEU A 6 -33.45 -19.33 -22.12
N ALA A 7 -33.67 -18.71 -20.95
CA ALA A 7 -33.75 -19.43 -19.67
C ALA A 7 -34.92 -20.46 -19.64
N LYS A 8 -36.06 -20.10 -20.25
CA LYS A 8 -37.17 -21.04 -20.41
C LYS A 8 -36.80 -22.25 -21.25
N LYS A 9 -36.12 -22.04 -22.40
CA LYS A 9 -35.63 -23.13 -23.25
C LYS A 9 -34.59 -24.01 -22.53
N ILE A 10 -33.70 -23.45 -21.71
CA ILE A 10 -32.73 -24.22 -20.91
C ILE A 10 -33.47 -25.17 -19.95
N ASN A 11 -34.55 -24.72 -19.31
CA ASN A 11 -35.35 -25.57 -18.44
C ASN A 11 -36.04 -26.72 -19.17
N GLU A 12 -36.36 -26.53 -20.45
CA GLU A 12 -37.04 -27.49 -21.32
C GLU A 12 -36.06 -28.48 -21.99
N LEU A 13 -34.74 -28.26 -21.92
CA LEU A 13 -33.74 -29.16 -22.51
C LEU A 13 -33.74 -30.52 -21.83
N GLU A 14 -33.82 -31.58 -22.63
CA GLU A 14 -33.62 -32.95 -22.17
C GLU A 14 -32.14 -33.30 -22.09
N GLY A 15 -31.76 -34.19 -21.18
CA GLY A 15 -30.36 -34.64 -21.01
C GLY A 15 -29.50 -33.83 -20.04
N LEU A 16 -30.04 -32.74 -19.46
CA LEU A 16 -29.38 -31.98 -18.40
C LEU A 16 -30.09 -32.22 -17.06
N THR A 17 -29.30 -32.35 -16.00
CA THR A 17 -29.79 -32.38 -14.61
C THR A 17 -30.33 -31.01 -14.18
N ASN A 18 -31.14 -30.95 -13.13
CA ASN A 18 -31.66 -29.69 -12.60
C ASN A 18 -30.55 -28.76 -12.12
N ASP A 19 -29.44 -29.31 -11.61
CA ASP A 19 -28.29 -28.53 -11.16
C ASP A 19 -27.55 -27.89 -12.34
N GLU A 20 -27.32 -28.64 -13.43
CA GLU A 20 -26.72 -28.14 -14.67
C GLU A 20 -27.58 -27.04 -15.32
N LYS A 21 -28.93 -27.25 -15.35
CA LYS A 21 -29.87 -26.22 -15.84
C LYS A 21 -29.81 -24.95 -15.00
N SER A 22 -29.77 -25.10 -13.68
CA SER A 22 -29.65 -23.96 -12.75
C SER A 22 -28.34 -23.21 -12.94
N GLU A 23 -27.24 -23.92 -13.14
CA GLU A 23 -25.92 -23.36 -13.42
C GLU A 23 -25.90 -22.59 -14.75
N LEU A 24 -26.45 -23.17 -15.81
CA LEU A 24 -26.59 -22.49 -17.12
C LEU A 24 -27.46 -21.23 -17.05
N ILE A 25 -28.56 -21.26 -16.32
CA ILE A 25 -29.43 -20.10 -16.11
C ILE A 25 -28.70 -19.05 -15.28
N LYS A 26 -27.92 -19.43 -14.29
CA LYS A 26 -27.08 -18.54 -13.50
C LYS A 26 -26.02 -17.85 -14.37
N LEU A 27 -25.32 -18.61 -15.21
CA LEU A 27 -24.38 -18.09 -16.18
C LEU A 27 -25.05 -17.12 -17.17
N LEU A 28 -26.22 -17.46 -17.72
CA LEU A 28 -27.00 -16.60 -18.61
C LEU A 28 -27.40 -15.26 -17.94
N ARG A 29 -27.73 -15.29 -16.64
CA ARG A 29 -28.11 -14.12 -15.85
C ARG A 29 -26.92 -13.32 -15.38
N SER A 30 -25.75 -13.93 -15.24
CA SER A 30 -24.52 -13.32 -14.73
C SER A 30 -23.80 -12.41 -15.70
N GLN A 31 -24.32 -12.19 -16.94
CA GLN A 31 -23.71 -11.24 -17.86
C GLN A 31 -23.64 -9.84 -17.23
N LYS A 32 -22.43 -9.41 -16.97
CA LYS A 32 -22.14 -8.05 -16.47
C LYS A 32 -22.59 -7.03 -17.51
N LYS A 33 -23.35 -6.02 -17.09
CA LYS A 33 -23.68 -4.88 -17.93
C LYS A 33 -22.52 -3.89 -18.01
N TYR A 34 -21.63 -3.94 -17.04
CA TYR A 34 -20.43 -3.11 -16.89
C TYR A 34 -19.37 -3.92 -16.13
N GLY A 35 -18.11 -3.74 -16.48
CA GLY A 35 -17.00 -4.38 -15.80
C GLY A 35 -16.09 -5.16 -16.75
N LEU A 36 -15.03 -5.74 -16.19
CA LEU A 36 -14.03 -6.50 -16.93
C LEU A 36 -14.55 -7.90 -17.24
N VAL A 37 -14.34 -8.34 -18.49
CA VAL A 37 -14.63 -9.70 -18.94
C VAL A 37 -13.34 -10.27 -19.56
N TRP A 38 -12.93 -11.43 -19.09
CA TRP A 38 -11.78 -12.17 -19.63
C TRP A 38 -12.09 -13.66 -19.70
N GLU A 39 -11.32 -14.36 -20.50
CA GLU A 39 -11.37 -15.82 -20.57
C GLU A 39 -10.55 -16.40 -19.41
N ASP A 40 -11.19 -17.18 -18.57
CA ASP A 40 -10.50 -17.86 -17.45
C ASP A 40 -9.58 -18.96 -17.98
N LYS A 41 -8.33 -18.92 -17.56
CA LYS A 41 -7.31 -19.90 -17.96
C LYS A 41 -6.91 -20.72 -16.72
N PRO A 42 -7.02 -22.05 -16.79
CA PRO A 42 -6.59 -22.91 -15.69
C PRO A 42 -5.06 -22.90 -15.55
N GLU A 43 -4.57 -22.97 -14.32
CA GLU A 43 -3.17 -23.17 -14.00
C GLU A 43 -2.90 -24.62 -13.60
N ASP A 44 -1.68 -25.11 -13.89
CA ASP A 44 -1.28 -26.49 -13.57
C ASP A 44 -1.32 -26.75 -12.06
N ALA A 45 -0.97 -25.74 -11.24
CA ALA A 45 -1.10 -25.80 -9.79
C ALA A 45 -2.55 -26.09 -9.34
N GLU A 46 -3.57 -25.51 -9.99
CA GLU A 46 -4.97 -25.76 -9.67
C GLU A 46 -5.38 -27.19 -10.00
N GLN A 47 -4.94 -27.72 -11.16
CA GLN A 47 -5.24 -29.09 -11.56
C GLN A 47 -4.64 -30.08 -10.56
N ARG A 48 -3.45 -29.83 -10.08
CA ARG A 48 -2.80 -30.64 -9.05
C ARG A 48 -3.55 -30.56 -7.72
N MET A 49 -4.01 -29.37 -7.33
CA MET A 49 -4.76 -29.16 -6.08
C MET A 49 -6.15 -29.83 -6.05
N VAL A 50 -6.64 -30.38 -7.15
CA VAL A 50 -7.87 -31.21 -7.14
C VAL A 50 -7.67 -32.47 -6.29
N ASN A 51 -6.54 -33.14 -6.43
CA ASN A 51 -6.24 -34.44 -5.79
C ASN A 51 -5.25 -34.33 -4.63
N GLU A 52 -4.46 -33.26 -4.56
CA GLU A 52 -3.43 -33.05 -3.57
C GLU A 52 -3.67 -31.72 -2.81
N GLN A 53 -3.05 -31.58 -1.67
CA GLN A 53 -3.14 -30.39 -0.85
C GLN A 53 -1.75 -29.85 -0.58
N PRO A 54 -1.50 -28.52 -0.84
CA PRO A 54 -0.24 -27.92 -0.50
C PRO A 54 -0.10 -27.76 1.02
N VAL A 55 1.09 -28.05 1.52
CA VAL A 55 1.50 -27.91 2.91
C VAL A 55 2.85 -27.21 2.97
N LEU A 56 3.14 -26.54 4.09
CA LEU A 56 4.43 -25.94 4.35
C LEU A 56 5.29 -26.91 5.18
N VAL A 57 6.53 -27.10 4.75
CA VAL A 57 7.51 -27.94 5.45
C VAL A 57 8.70 -27.10 5.82
N GLU A 58 9.00 -27.03 7.12
CA GLU A 58 10.15 -26.27 7.62
C GLU A 58 11.46 -26.87 7.16
N VAL A 59 12.44 -26.02 6.91
CA VAL A 59 13.84 -26.33 6.56
C VAL A 59 14.72 -25.76 7.68
N PRO A 60 14.84 -26.47 8.83
CA PRO A 60 15.46 -25.93 10.04
C PRO A 60 16.90 -25.50 9.88
N GLU A 61 17.67 -26.14 8.97
CA GLU A 61 19.06 -25.80 8.67
C GLU A 61 19.24 -24.41 8.04
N ARG A 62 18.16 -23.81 7.56
CA ARG A 62 18.14 -22.43 7.03
C ARG A 62 17.55 -21.43 8.00
N ALA A 63 17.12 -21.84 9.18
CA ALA A 63 16.62 -20.94 10.19
C ALA A 63 17.73 -20.03 10.71
N ILE A 64 17.42 -18.75 10.89
CA ILE A 64 18.25 -17.76 11.56
C ILE A 64 17.51 -17.38 12.82
N LEU A 65 18.10 -17.65 13.97
CA LEU A 65 17.49 -17.40 15.26
C LEU A 65 18.28 -16.35 16.03
N SER A 66 17.58 -15.43 16.64
CA SER A 66 18.13 -14.43 17.55
C SER A 66 18.27 -15.01 18.97
N ASP A 67 19.21 -14.50 19.73
CA ASP A 67 19.33 -14.79 21.16
C ASP A 67 18.23 -14.06 21.99
N ASP A 68 17.51 -13.11 21.41
CA ASP A 68 16.41 -12.41 22.03
C ASP A 68 15.11 -13.22 21.88
N ALA A 69 14.56 -13.68 23.01
CA ALA A 69 13.31 -14.46 23.04
C ALA A 69 12.10 -13.68 22.48
N GLU A 70 12.14 -12.35 22.54
CA GLU A 70 11.07 -11.46 22.03
C GLU A 70 11.31 -11.01 20.58
N ALA A 71 12.31 -11.59 19.89
CA ALA A 71 12.57 -11.22 18.50
C ALA A 71 11.40 -11.61 17.59
N PRO A 72 10.97 -10.73 16.66
CA PRO A 72 9.93 -11.04 15.69
C PRO A 72 10.28 -12.29 14.85
N ASN A 73 9.28 -13.15 14.62
CA ASN A 73 9.43 -14.35 13.80
C ASN A 73 8.98 -14.06 12.36
N HIS A 74 9.92 -13.93 11.46
CA HIS A 74 9.67 -13.80 10.03
C HIS A 74 9.68 -15.17 9.36
N ILE A 75 8.97 -15.28 8.23
CA ILE A 75 8.82 -16.51 7.46
C ILE A 75 9.19 -16.25 6.01
N LEU A 76 10.04 -17.10 5.44
CA LEU A 76 10.28 -17.19 4.00
C LEU A 76 9.79 -18.53 3.49
N ILE A 77 8.89 -18.51 2.50
CA ILE A 77 8.32 -19.70 1.87
C ILE A 77 8.85 -19.78 0.44
N GLU A 78 9.57 -20.85 0.16
CA GLU A 78 9.98 -21.25 -1.20
C GLU A 78 8.90 -22.11 -1.84
N GLY A 79 8.33 -21.64 -2.93
CA GLY A 79 7.31 -22.36 -3.71
C GLY A 79 6.47 -21.44 -4.59
N ASP A 80 5.57 -22.05 -5.36
CA ASP A 80 4.56 -21.28 -6.09
C ASP A 80 3.66 -20.50 -5.12
N ASN A 81 3.35 -19.27 -5.47
CA ASN A 81 2.58 -18.40 -4.56
C ASN A 81 1.10 -18.83 -4.42
N LEU A 82 0.48 -19.45 -5.43
CA LEU A 82 -0.88 -19.99 -5.30
C LEU A 82 -0.93 -21.17 -4.32
N GLU A 83 0.09 -22.03 -4.35
CA GLU A 83 0.27 -23.14 -3.40
C GLU A 83 0.48 -22.62 -1.98
N ALA A 84 1.42 -21.67 -1.82
CA ALA A 84 1.74 -21.08 -0.53
C ALA A 84 0.55 -20.32 0.07
N LEU A 85 -0.17 -19.51 -0.72
CA LEU A 85 -1.38 -18.81 -0.29
C LEU A 85 -2.48 -19.77 0.14
N THR A 86 -2.65 -20.90 -0.60
CA THR A 86 -3.59 -21.93 -0.24
C THR A 86 -3.23 -22.58 1.11
N ALA A 87 -1.96 -22.89 1.34
CA ALA A 87 -1.49 -23.41 2.62
C ALA A 87 -1.68 -22.40 3.76
N LEU A 88 -1.34 -21.12 3.53
CA LEU A 88 -1.52 -20.04 4.51
C LEU A 88 -3.00 -19.79 4.85
N SER A 89 -3.96 -20.11 3.95
CA SER A 89 -5.37 -19.90 4.22
C SER A 89 -5.90 -20.74 5.40
N TYR A 90 -5.24 -21.83 5.76
CA TYR A 90 -5.61 -22.66 6.91
C TYR A 90 -5.16 -22.09 8.25
N THR A 91 -4.06 -21.31 8.26
CA THR A 91 -3.43 -20.81 9.49
C THR A 91 -3.55 -19.30 9.67
N HIS A 92 -3.63 -18.55 8.57
CA HIS A 92 -3.55 -17.08 8.56
C HIS A 92 -4.81 -16.39 8.01
N ALA A 93 -5.93 -17.10 7.82
CA ALA A 93 -7.19 -16.47 7.42
C ALA A 93 -7.58 -15.35 8.39
N GLY A 94 -7.82 -14.14 7.87
CA GLY A 94 -8.22 -12.98 8.65
C GLY A 94 -7.15 -12.39 9.58
N LYS A 95 -5.87 -12.73 9.40
CA LYS A 95 -4.79 -12.31 10.31
C LYS A 95 -3.80 -11.31 9.70
N ILE A 96 -3.75 -11.17 8.39
CA ILE A 96 -2.78 -10.31 7.72
C ILE A 96 -3.26 -8.86 7.71
N ASP A 97 -2.47 -7.96 8.24
CA ASP A 97 -2.80 -6.54 8.32
C ASP A 97 -2.38 -5.77 7.07
N VAL A 98 -1.24 -6.13 6.48
CA VAL A 98 -0.72 -5.46 5.29
C VAL A 98 -0.25 -6.51 4.29
N ILE A 99 -0.76 -6.42 3.07
CA ILE A 99 -0.22 -7.14 1.92
C ILE A 99 0.43 -6.11 1.01
N TYR A 100 1.68 -6.35 0.63
CA TYR A 100 2.34 -5.66 -0.47
C TYR A 100 2.76 -6.70 -1.51
N ILE A 101 2.49 -6.43 -2.78
CA ILE A 101 2.93 -7.28 -3.88
C ILE A 101 3.41 -6.48 -5.08
N ASP A 102 4.41 -7.06 -5.73
CA ASP A 102 5.00 -6.56 -6.98
C ASP A 102 4.94 -7.68 -8.04
N PRO A 103 3.75 -7.93 -8.63
CA PRO A 103 3.58 -8.98 -9.62
C PRO A 103 4.29 -8.63 -10.92
N PRO A 104 4.54 -9.61 -11.83
CA PRO A 104 5.04 -9.31 -13.15
C PRO A 104 4.10 -8.36 -13.90
N TYR A 105 4.65 -7.37 -14.60
CA TYR A 105 3.88 -6.29 -15.23
C TYR A 105 3.30 -6.65 -16.60
N ASN A 106 3.55 -7.88 -17.06
CA ASN A 106 3.05 -8.40 -18.35
C ASN A 106 3.48 -7.54 -19.54
N THR A 107 4.73 -7.08 -19.52
CA THR A 107 5.29 -6.22 -20.58
C THR A 107 5.47 -6.93 -21.92
N GLY A 108 5.44 -8.27 -21.90
CA GLY A 108 5.76 -9.12 -23.04
C GLY A 108 7.28 -9.29 -23.28
N ASN A 109 8.13 -8.82 -22.38
CA ASN A 109 9.58 -8.94 -22.45
C ASN A 109 10.12 -10.09 -21.57
N LYS A 110 9.43 -11.24 -21.57
CA LYS A 110 9.75 -12.42 -20.75
C LYS A 110 9.73 -12.15 -19.25
N ASP A 111 8.85 -11.26 -18.79
CA ASP A 111 8.65 -10.91 -17.41
C ASP A 111 7.49 -11.67 -16.75
N PHE A 112 6.66 -12.36 -17.55
CA PHE A 112 5.54 -13.14 -17.06
C PHE A 112 5.55 -14.56 -17.62
N ILE A 113 5.51 -15.54 -16.71
CA ILE A 113 5.42 -16.97 -17.03
C ILE A 113 4.01 -17.47 -16.63
N TYR A 114 3.40 -18.23 -17.53
CA TYR A 114 2.13 -18.88 -17.30
C TYR A 114 2.19 -20.33 -17.78
N ASN A 115 1.96 -21.32 -16.88
CA ASN A 115 2.11 -22.74 -17.14
C ASN A 115 3.45 -23.05 -17.86
N ASP A 116 4.56 -22.71 -17.21
CA ASP A 116 5.95 -22.94 -17.66
C ASP A 116 6.35 -22.28 -19.00
N SER A 117 5.49 -21.39 -19.53
CA SER A 117 5.75 -20.68 -20.78
C SER A 117 5.75 -19.17 -20.61
N PHE A 118 6.75 -18.48 -21.16
CA PHE A 118 6.71 -17.03 -21.21
C PHE A 118 5.54 -16.54 -22.06
N VAL A 119 4.83 -15.54 -21.55
CA VAL A 119 3.74 -14.87 -22.28
C VAL A 119 4.36 -13.78 -23.17
N ASP A 120 4.22 -13.95 -24.47
CA ASP A 120 4.77 -13.04 -25.48
C ASP A 120 3.88 -11.81 -25.65
N LYS A 121 4.45 -10.71 -26.14
CA LYS A 121 3.75 -9.47 -26.44
C LYS A 121 2.67 -9.66 -27.51
N GLU A 122 2.89 -10.55 -28.45
CA GLU A 122 1.96 -10.87 -29.55
C GLU A 122 0.89 -11.89 -29.14
N ASP A 123 0.92 -12.41 -27.89
CA ASP A 123 -0.10 -13.31 -27.40
C ASP A 123 -1.43 -12.58 -27.21
N GLY A 124 -2.43 -12.91 -28.03
CA GLY A 124 -3.77 -12.31 -27.99
C GLY A 124 -4.51 -12.53 -26.67
N TYR A 125 -4.07 -13.49 -25.85
CA TYR A 125 -4.64 -13.81 -24.54
C TYR A 125 -3.78 -13.33 -23.37
N ARG A 126 -2.74 -12.55 -23.59
CA ARG A 126 -1.78 -12.14 -22.54
C ARG A 126 -2.47 -11.50 -21.34
N HIS A 127 -3.41 -10.59 -21.57
CA HIS A 127 -4.18 -9.92 -20.52
C HIS A 127 -5.13 -10.91 -19.80
N SER A 128 -5.80 -11.81 -20.54
CA SER A 128 -6.67 -12.83 -19.95
C SER A 128 -5.89 -13.80 -19.07
N LYS A 129 -4.70 -14.24 -19.50
CA LYS A 129 -3.80 -15.09 -18.70
C LYS A 129 -3.37 -14.39 -17.42
N TRP A 130 -2.95 -13.14 -17.53
CA TRP A 130 -2.52 -12.34 -16.40
C TRP A 130 -3.67 -12.08 -15.41
N LEU A 131 -4.86 -11.76 -15.91
CA LEU A 131 -6.05 -11.56 -15.07
C LEU A 131 -6.48 -12.85 -14.35
N SER A 132 -6.46 -13.99 -15.03
CA SER A 132 -6.73 -15.28 -14.42
C SER A 132 -5.74 -15.58 -13.30
N PHE A 133 -4.45 -15.39 -13.56
CA PHE A 133 -3.35 -15.54 -12.61
C PHE A 133 -3.54 -14.66 -11.37
N MET A 134 -3.82 -13.38 -11.55
CA MET A 134 -4.02 -12.44 -10.45
C MET A 134 -5.32 -12.66 -9.71
N ASN A 135 -6.43 -12.97 -10.40
CA ASN A 135 -7.74 -13.19 -9.80
C ASN A 135 -7.72 -14.27 -8.72
N LYS A 136 -7.07 -15.39 -8.99
CA LYS A 136 -6.97 -16.52 -8.05
C LYS A 136 -6.24 -16.13 -6.79
N ARG A 137 -5.10 -15.49 -6.93
CA ARG A 137 -4.24 -15.03 -5.83
C ARG A 137 -4.89 -13.94 -5.01
N LEU A 138 -5.49 -12.95 -5.65
CA LEU A 138 -6.14 -11.83 -4.97
C LEU A 138 -7.40 -12.25 -4.19
N LYS A 139 -8.15 -13.26 -4.66
CA LYS A 139 -9.28 -13.83 -3.91
C LYS A 139 -8.82 -14.49 -2.61
N ILE A 140 -7.73 -15.24 -2.63
CA ILE A 140 -7.16 -15.84 -1.42
C ILE A 140 -6.59 -14.75 -0.53
N ALA A 141 -5.84 -13.80 -1.09
CA ALA A 141 -5.27 -12.66 -0.36
C ALA A 141 -6.34 -11.87 0.41
N LYS A 142 -7.51 -11.62 -0.20
CA LYS A 142 -8.64 -10.98 0.49
C LYS A 142 -9.09 -11.76 1.73
N ASN A 143 -9.11 -13.09 1.66
CA ASN A 143 -9.50 -13.94 2.80
C ASN A 143 -8.43 -13.94 3.90
N LEU A 144 -7.16 -13.79 3.54
CA LEU A 144 -6.06 -13.68 4.50
C LEU A 144 -6.08 -12.34 5.24
N LEU A 145 -6.54 -11.25 4.60
CA LEU A 145 -6.60 -9.93 5.23
C LEU A 145 -7.49 -9.92 6.47
N SER A 146 -7.00 -9.28 7.54
CA SER A 146 -7.80 -8.91 8.70
C SER A 146 -8.89 -7.91 8.28
N GLU A 147 -9.90 -7.68 9.11
CA GLU A 147 -10.99 -6.75 8.78
C GLU A 147 -10.48 -5.30 8.55
N LYS A 148 -9.36 -4.93 9.17
CA LYS A 148 -8.64 -3.67 9.01
C LYS A 148 -7.54 -3.74 7.96
N GLY A 149 -7.34 -4.91 7.36
CA GLY A 149 -6.23 -5.20 6.48
C GLY A 149 -6.30 -4.44 5.16
N VAL A 150 -5.13 -4.11 4.63
CA VAL A 150 -4.94 -3.38 3.38
C VAL A 150 -4.00 -4.13 2.44
N ILE A 151 -4.22 -3.97 1.14
CA ILE A 151 -3.35 -4.51 0.10
C ILE A 151 -2.83 -3.39 -0.79
N PHE A 152 -1.54 -3.44 -1.09
CA PHE A 152 -0.85 -2.59 -2.05
C PHE A 152 -0.34 -3.45 -3.20
N ILE A 153 -0.62 -3.04 -4.43
CA ILE A 153 -0.28 -3.78 -5.64
C ILE A 153 0.44 -2.86 -6.60
N SER A 154 1.73 -3.11 -6.81
CA SER A 154 2.53 -2.38 -7.79
C SER A 154 2.19 -2.82 -9.22
N CYS A 155 2.15 -1.88 -10.15
CA CYS A 155 2.00 -2.13 -11.58
C CYS A 155 2.46 -0.92 -12.40
N ASP A 156 2.58 -1.11 -13.71
CA ASP A 156 2.78 -0.04 -14.69
C ASP A 156 1.56 0.14 -15.61
N ASP A 157 1.70 0.94 -16.67
CA ASP A 157 0.62 1.21 -17.63
C ASP A 157 0.13 -0.04 -18.39
N ASN A 158 0.89 -1.16 -18.42
CA ASN A 158 0.47 -2.36 -19.14
C ASN A 158 -0.79 -2.98 -18.54
N GLU A 159 -0.88 -3.03 -17.20
CA GLU A 159 -1.99 -3.72 -16.50
C GLU A 159 -2.72 -2.87 -15.46
N GLN A 160 -2.40 -1.57 -15.30
CA GLN A 160 -3.02 -0.72 -14.27
C GLN A 160 -4.55 -0.66 -14.39
N ALA A 161 -5.08 -0.43 -15.59
CA ALA A 161 -6.51 -0.30 -15.80
C ALA A 161 -7.26 -1.63 -15.58
N PRO A 162 -6.86 -2.77 -16.21
CA PRO A 162 -7.52 -4.05 -15.96
C PRO A 162 -7.34 -4.53 -14.50
N LEU A 163 -6.19 -4.28 -13.87
CA LEU A 163 -5.98 -4.58 -12.45
C LEU A 163 -6.94 -3.80 -11.55
N LYS A 164 -7.12 -2.50 -11.81
CA LYS A 164 -8.08 -1.67 -11.06
C LYS A 164 -9.49 -2.25 -11.13
N MET A 165 -9.95 -2.64 -12.34
CA MET A 165 -11.27 -3.23 -12.53
C MET A 165 -11.39 -4.61 -11.85
N LEU A 166 -10.35 -5.42 -11.91
CA LEU A 166 -10.31 -6.72 -11.20
C LEU A 166 -10.40 -6.54 -9.68
N CYS A 167 -9.65 -5.58 -9.15
CA CYS A 167 -9.68 -5.27 -7.72
C CYS A 167 -11.03 -4.69 -7.27
N ASP A 168 -11.69 -3.87 -8.10
CA ASP A 168 -13.05 -3.39 -7.81
C ASP A 168 -14.04 -4.55 -7.71
N GLU A 169 -13.89 -5.58 -8.53
CA GLU A 169 -14.72 -6.78 -8.46
C GLU A 169 -14.43 -7.61 -7.20
N ILE A 170 -13.17 -7.81 -6.84
CA ILE A 170 -12.77 -8.64 -5.71
C ILE A 170 -13.00 -7.92 -4.38
N PHE A 171 -12.50 -6.69 -4.22
CA PHE A 171 -12.50 -5.95 -2.97
C PHE A 171 -13.69 -5.01 -2.82
N SER A 172 -14.44 -4.72 -3.89
CA SER A 172 -15.43 -3.65 -4.05
C SER A 172 -14.80 -2.27 -4.29
N GLU A 173 -15.38 -1.50 -5.20
CA GLU A 173 -14.98 -0.11 -5.48
C GLU A 173 -15.03 0.78 -4.23
N ALA A 174 -15.99 0.54 -3.33
CA ALA A 174 -16.12 1.26 -2.06
C ALA A 174 -14.89 1.11 -1.14
N ASN A 175 -14.12 0.06 -1.31
CA ASN A 175 -12.91 -0.23 -0.54
C ASN A 175 -11.62 0.24 -1.22
N PHE A 176 -11.71 0.90 -2.35
CA PHE A 176 -10.59 1.57 -2.99
C PHE A 176 -10.16 2.80 -2.16
N PHE A 177 -8.87 2.88 -1.82
CA PHE A 177 -8.29 4.06 -1.17
C PHE A 177 -7.77 5.05 -2.18
N THR A 178 -6.77 4.65 -2.93
CA THR A 178 -6.06 5.51 -3.88
C THR A 178 -5.22 4.69 -4.84
N ASN A 179 -4.76 5.35 -5.87
CA ASN A 179 -3.65 4.92 -6.71
C ASN A 179 -2.46 5.84 -6.36
N LEU A 180 -1.42 5.30 -5.71
CA LEU A 180 -0.18 6.03 -5.50
C LEU A 180 0.54 6.11 -6.85
N ILE A 181 0.85 7.31 -7.28
CA ILE A 181 1.64 7.57 -8.49
C ILE A 181 3.07 7.82 -8.01
N TRP A 182 3.93 6.88 -8.32
CA TRP A 182 5.31 6.92 -7.88
C TRP A 182 6.24 7.22 -9.05
N GLN A 183 7.12 8.20 -8.89
CA GLN A 183 8.16 8.49 -9.86
C GLN A 183 9.29 7.46 -9.75
N SER A 184 9.26 6.41 -10.58
CA SER A 184 10.22 5.31 -10.54
C SER A 184 11.54 5.63 -11.22
N THR A 185 11.53 6.54 -12.21
CA THR A 185 12.72 6.95 -12.94
C THR A 185 12.82 8.47 -13.04
N PRO A 186 14.04 9.03 -13.05
CA PRO A 186 14.20 10.47 -13.29
C PRO A 186 13.77 10.83 -14.72
N GLY A 187 13.36 12.07 -14.92
CA GLY A 187 13.08 12.63 -16.23
C GLY A 187 14.28 12.56 -17.17
N SER A 188 14.08 12.86 -18.44
CA SER A 188 15.13 12.97 -19.45
C SER A 188 15.24 14.41 -19.93
N ASN A 189 16.44 14.90 -20.10
CA ASN A 189 16.70 16.25 -20.63
C ASN A 189 16.76 16.28 -22.17
N THR A 190 16.66 15.12 -22.84
CA THR A 190 16.76 14.99 -24.30
C THR A 190 15.71 14.00 -24.79
N GLY A 191 15.17 14.26 -25.97
CA GLY A 191 14.20 13.39 -26.63
C GLY A 191 13.06 14.18 -27.25
N LYS A 192 12.36 13.55 -28.22
CA LYS A 192 11.19 14.12 -28.94
C LYS A 192 9.89 13.38 -28.64
N THR A 193 9.90 12.45 -27.65
CA THR A 193 8.76 11.61 -27.28
C THR A 193 8.38 11.84 -25.82
N ILE A 194 7.17 11.48 -25.44
CA ILE A 194 6.76 11.43 -24.04
C ILE A 194 7.47 10.24 -23.38
N LYS A 195 8.21 10.50 -22.31
CA LYS A 195 8.86 9.47 -21.50
C LYS A 195 7.98 9.14 -20.30
N THR A 196 7.59 7.88 -20.17
CA THR A 196 6.96 7.38 -18.94
C THR A 196 8.02 7.31 -17.84
N VAL A 197 7.73 7.95 -16.74
CA VAL A 197 8.65 8.03 -15.57
C VAL A 197 7.98 7.56 -14.28
N THR A 198 6.73 7.10 -14.37
CA THR A 198 5.90 6.73 -13.23
C THR A 198 5.49 5.27 -13.29
N GLU A 199 5.34 4.69 -12.13
CA GLU A 199 4.64 3.44 -11.87
C GLU A 199 3.52 3.72 -10.87
N TYR A 200 2.69 2.72 -10.61
CA TYR A 200 1.51 2.83 -9.77
C TYR A 200 1.57 1.81 -8.63
N VAL A 201 0.98 2.19 -7.49
CA VAL A 201 0.69 1.24 -6.41
C VAL A 201 -0.78 1.42 -6.03
N LEU A 202 -1.62 0.46 -6.42
CA LEU A 202 -3.04 0.45 -6.08
C LEU A 202 -3.21 0.06 -4.62
N MET A 203 -4.03 0.82 -3.89
CA MET A 203 -4.34 0.55 -2.48
C MET A 203 -5.82 0.23 -2.31
N TYR A 204 -6.10 -0.95 -1.79
CA TYR A 204 -7.43 -1.41 -1.38
C TYR A 204 -7.42 -1.86 0.07
N ALA A 205 -8.59 -1.84 0.70
CA ALA A 205 -8.80 -2.43 2.00
C ALA A 205 -9.78 -3.61 1.92
N LYS A 206 -9.78 -4.47 2.93
CA LYS A 206 -10.88 -5.41 3.13
C LYS A 206 -12.16 -4.67 3.52
N GLN A 207 -12.07 -3.74 4.48
CA GLN A 207 -13.12 -2.81 4.86
C GLN A 207 -12.52 -1.42 5.13
N LYS A 208 -12.63 -0.52 4.16
CA LYS A 208 -12.03 0.83 4.19
C LYS A 208 -12.41 1.63 5.43
N VAL A 209 -13.65 1.51 5.89
CA VAL A 209 -14.16 2.25 7.05
C VAL A 209 -13.49 1.86 8.38
N LEU A 210 -12.83 0.71 8.44
CA LEU A 210 -12.13 0.22 9.63
C LEU A 210 -10.63 0.52 9.62
N VAL A 211 -10.10 1.01 8.50
CA VAL A 211 -8.66 1.24 8.34
C VAL A 211 -8.26 2.56 8.98
N ASP A 212 -7.25 2.51 9.82
CA ASP A 212 -6.63 3.67 10.44
C ASP A 212 -5.28 3.97 9.74
N ILE A 213 -5.26 5.05 8.95
CA ILE A 213 -4.06 5.53 8.27
C ILE A 213 -3.23 6.32 9.27
N ASN A 214 -1.96 5.95 9.42
CA ASN A 214 -1.01 6.68 10.24
C ASN A 214 -0.80 8.09 9.68
N SER A 215 -0.47 9.02 10.53
CA SER A 215 -0.10 10.37 10.12
C SER A 215 1.41 10.47 9.86
N LYS A 216 1.80 11.27 8.86
CA LYS A 216 3.21 11.56 8.60
C LYS A 216 3.66 12.67 9.55
N PRO A 217 4.64 12.45 10.46
CA PRO A 217 5.18 13.51 11.30
C PRO A 217 5.71 14.67 10.46
N VAL A 218 5.64 15.89 11.00
CA VAL A 218 6.24 17.07 10.35
C VAL A 218 7.75 17.03 10.58
N GLU A 219 8.51 16.56 9.60
CA GLU A 219 9.98 16.52 9.64
C GLU A 219 10.59 17.91 9.44
N ASP A 220 10.06 18.70 8.51
CA ASP A 220 10.54 20.07 8.25
C ASP A 220 9.81 21.10 9.11
N THR A 221 10.39 21.39 10.26
CA THR A 221 9.91 22.46 11.16
C THR A 221 10.44 23.84 10.79
N LYS A 222 11.35 23.96 9.79
CA LYS A 222 11.97 25.24 9.39
C LYS A 222 10.97 26.29 8.91
N LYS A 223 9.80 25.86 8.46
CA LYS A 223 8.70 26.77 8.07
C LYS A 223 8.07 27.49 9.26
N TYR A 224 8.18 26.94 10.48
CA TYR A 224 7.70 27.56 11.71
C TYR A 224 8.77 28.57 12.20
N LYS A 225 8.77 29.78 11.62
CA LYS A 225 9.85 30.77 11.80
C LYS A 225 9.56 31.83 12.85
N PHE A 226 8.32 31.90 13.33
CA PHE A 226 7.88 32.94 14.24
C PHE A 226 7.68 32.38 15.63
N SER A 227 7.94 33.20 16.63
CA SER A 227 7.74 32.88 18.05
C SER A 227 7.09 34.05 18.77
N ASP A 228 6.48 33.82 19.89
CA ASP A 228 5.92 34.80 20.81
C ASP A 228 6.06 34.31 22.27
N GLU A 229 5.38 34.97 23.20
CA GLU A 229 5.39 34.66 24.63
C GLU A 229 4.90 33.25 24.96
N TYR A 230 4.21 32.57 24.04
CA TYR A 230 3.69 31.19 24.22
C TYR A 230 4.64 30.09 23.68
N LEU A 231 5.87 30.46 23.29
CA LEU A 231 6.82 29.54 22.64
C LEU A 231 7.05 28.25 23.44
N GLU A 232 7.17 28.34 24.76
CA GLU A 232 7.45 27.17 25.60
C GLU A 232 6.32 26.14 25.58
N HIS A 233 5.07 26.59 25.58
CA HIS A 233 3.89 25.72 25.56
C HIS A 233 3.45 25.35 24.14
N ARG A 234 3.34 26.35 23.24
CA ARG A 234 2.74 26.20 21.91
C ARG A 234 3.76 25.91 20.81
N GLY A 235 5.05 26.11 21.08
CA GLY A 235 6.10 26.06 20.06
C GLY A 235 6.09 27.25 19.10
N PRO A 236 6.98 27.27 18.11
CA PRO A 236 6.99 28.30 17.08
C PRO A 236 5.74 28.18 16.17
N TYR A 237 5.44 29.24 15.40
CA TYR A 237 4.23 29.29 14.57
C TYR A 237 4.46 29.76 13.13
N ILE A 238 3.44 29.53 12.30
CA ILE A 238 3.29 30.07 10.94
C ILE A 238 2.06 30.99 10.93
N PRO A 239 2.17 32.24 10.44
CA PRO A 239 1.01 33.09 10.23
C PRO A 239 0.26 32.66 8.96
N ASN A 240 -0.99 32.26 9.12
CA ASN A 240 -1.89 31.94 8.01
C ASN A 240 -2.94 33.02 7.86
N LYS A 241 -3.23 33.47 6.62
CA LYS A 241 -4.32 34.43 6.38
C LYS A 241 -5.64 33.91 6.93
N LEU A 242 -6.33 34.75 7.69
CA LEU A 242 -7.63 34.42 8.25
C LEU A 242 -8.72 34.46 7.18
N ASP A 243 -8.59 35.32 6.18
CA ASP A 243 -9.52 35.44 5.06
C ASP A 243 -9.22 34.47 3.92
N ARG A 244 -10.26 34.13 3.17
CA ARG A 244 -10.17 33.33 1.95
C ARG A 244 -11.26 33.70 0.95
N ARG A 245 -10.93 33.64 -0.33
CA ARG A 245 -11.92 33.78 -1.39
C ARG A 245 -12.74 32.48 -1.52
N MET A 246 -14.06 32.63 -1.59
CA MET A 246 -15.01 31.52 -1.71
C MET A 246 -15.99 31.82 -2.84
N THR A 247 -16.33 30.79 -3.60
CA THR A 247 -17.25 30.91 -4.75
C THR A 247 -18.37 29.87 -4.67
N GLY A 248 -19.53 30.23 -5.21
CA GLY A 248 -20.68 29.33 -5.30
C GLY A 248 -21.14 28.82 -3.94
N SER A 249 -21.45 27.54 -3.85
CA SER A 249 -21.98 26.87 -2.65
C SER A 249 -21.03 26.87 -1.44
N HIS A 250 -19.77 27.26 -1.63
CA HIS A 250 -18.78 27.32 -0.55
C HIS A 250 -18.77 28.66 0.19
N TYR A 251 -19.46 29.68 -0.32
CA TYR A 251 -19.64 30.94 0.38
C TYR A 251 -20.64 30.78 1.53
N SER A 252 -20.32 31.38 2.67
CA SER A 252 -21.20 31.40 3.83
C SER A 252 -21.36 32.83 4.35
N GLU A 253 -22.61 33.33 4.36
CA GLU A 253 -22.94 34.65 4.88
C GLU A 253 -22.53 34.82 6.35
N ALA A 254 -22.66 33.77 7.16
CA ALA A 254 -22.26 33.75 8.56
C ALA A 254 -20.76 33.95 8.83
N LEU A 255 -19.93 33.73 7.81
CA LEU A 255 -18.48 33.91 7.88
C LEU A 255 -18.01 35.24 7.22
N ASN A 256 -18.95 36.11 6.83
CA ASN A 256 -18.67 37.41 6.27
C ASN A 256 -19.15 38.50 7.23
N TYR A 257 -18.38 38.75 8.28
CA TYR A 257 -18.65 39.69 9.35
C TYR A 257 -17.45 40.61 9.58
N PRO A 258 -17.63 41.84 10.15
CA PRO A 258 -16.52 42.76 10.41
C PRO A 258 -15.74 42.35 11.66
N ILE A 259 -14.39 42.51 11.60
CA ILE A 259 -13.47 42.39 12.73
C ILE A 259 -12.84 43.78 12.97
N GLN A 260 -12.81 44.23 14.22
CA GLN A 260 -12.19 45.48 14.60
C GLN A 260 -10.66 45.31 14.74
N THR A 261 -9.91 46.15 14.06
CA THR A 261 -8.45 46.23 14.17
C THR A 261 -8.03 47.08 15.39
N PRO A 262 -6.75 47.03 15.79
CA PRO A 262 -6.28 47.79 16.96
C PRO A 262 -6.46 49.30 16.86
N ASP A 263 -6.53 49.89 15.66
CA ASP A 263 -6.80 51.32 15.45
C ASP A 263 -8.30 51.66 15.34
N GLY A 264 -9.18 50.66 15.55
CA GLY A 264 -10.60 50.84 15.51
C GLY A 264 -11.26 50.63 14.13
N THR A 265 -10.45 50.41 13.08
CA THR A 265 -10.98 50.14 11.73
C THR A 265 -11.74 48.84 11.68
N MET A 266 -12.90 48.80 11.05
CA MET A 266 -13.69 47.59 10.83
C MET A 266 -13.30 46.93 9.49
N LEU A 267 -12.84 45.70 9.53
CA LEU A 267 -12.46 44.94 8.33
C LEU A 267 -13.37 43.76 8.09
N TYR A 268 -13.83 43.63 6.86
CA TYR A 268 -14.48 42.44 6.33
C TYR A 268 -13.44 41.48 5.68
N PRO A 269 -13.80 40.21 5.41
CA PRO A 269 -12.93 39.28 4.70
C PRO A 269 -12.53 39.85 3.32
N GLY A 270 -11.28 39.58 2.88
CA GLY A 270 -10.63 40.29 1.79
C GLY A 270 -9.89 41.52 2.25
N CYS A 271 -9.80 41.76 3.57
CA CYS A 271 -9.15 42.89 4.21
C CYS A 271 -9.69 44.25 3.69
N SER A 272 -11.00 44.34 3.48
CA SER A 272 -11.73 45.51 2.98
C SER A 272 -12.51 46.18 4.12
N THR A 273 -12.67 47.51 4.05
CA THR A 273 -13.55 48.27 4.92
C THR A 273 -15.04 48.11 4.56
N GLU A 274 -15.31 47.57 3.36
CA GLU A 274 -16.64 47.29 2.88
C GLU A 274 -16.86 45.80 2.73
N LYS A 275 -18.09 45.32 2.97
CA LYS A 275 -18.47 43.91 2.78
C LYS A 275 -18.31 43.51 1.33
N GLN A 276 -17.56 42.46 1.07
CA GLN A 276 -17.34 41.92 -0.27
C GLN A 276 -17.95 40.54 -0.41
N GLU A 277 -18.69 40.32 -1.48
CA GLU A 277 -19.20 39.00 -1.87
C GLU A 277 -18.00 38.10 -2.23
N HIS A 278 -18.22 36.79 -2.05
CA HIS A 278 -17.21 35.74 -2.35
C HIS A 278 -15.96 35.76 -1.45
N TRP A 279 -15.99 36.40 -0.30
CA TRP A 279 -14.95 36.33 0.72
C TRP A 279 -15.50 35.87 2.06
N ASN A 280 -14.80 34.99 2.76
CA ASN A 280 -15.13 34.53 4.10
C ASN A 280 -13.91 34.56 5.02
N TRP A 281 -14.16 34.74 6.31
CA TRP A 281 -13.20 34.34 7.33
C TRP A 281 -13.16 32.82 7.44
N ARG A 282 -12.02 32.26 7.84
CA ARG A 282 -11.86 30.81 8.08
C ARG A 282 -12.49 30.38 9.40
N TRP A 283 -12.67 31.31 10.32
CA TRP A 283 -13.17 31.10 11.67
C TRP A 283 -14.52 31.80 11.87
N SER A 284 -15.35 31.25 12.77
CA SER A 284 -16.57 31.93 13.21
C SER A 284 -16.24 33.15 14.05
N LYS A 285 -17.18 34.07 14.21
CA LYS A 285 -17.03 35.27 15.02
C LYS A 285 -16.58 34.96 16.45
N GLN A 286 -17.26 34.02 17.11
CA GLN A 286 -16.89 33.56 18.46
C GLN A 286 -15.47 33.01 18.53
N LYS A 287 -15.06 32.25 17.51
CA LYS A 287 -13.68 31.70 17.44
C LYS A 287 -12.64 32.78 17.24
N VAL A 288 -12.94 33.83 16.49
CA VAL A 288 -12.04 34.97 16.33
C VAL A 288 -11.92 35.77 17.62
N GLU A 289 -13.00 36.04 18.32
CA GLU A 289 -13.02 36.71 19.62
C GLU A 289 -12.17 35.95 20.65
N TRP A 290 -12.38 34.61 20.72
CA TRP A 290 -11.54 33.73 21.53
C TRP A 290 -10.06 33.80 21.10
N GLY A 291 -9.80 33.76 19.80
CA GLY A 291 -8.45 33.82 19.25
C GLY A 291 -7.71 35.13 19.53
N ILE A 292 -8.42 36.27 19.53
CA ILE A 292 -7.86 37.57 19.93
C ILE A 292 -7.48 37.53 21.42
N SER A 293 -8.42 37.08 22.28
CA SER A 293 -8.20 37.03 23.72
C SER A 293 -7.09 36.05 24.14
N ASN A 294 -6.81 35.01 23.34
CA ASN A 294 -5.81 33.99 23.63
C ASN A 294 -4.55 34.10 22.77
N GLY A 295 -4.34 35.21 22.06
CA GLY A 295 -3.13 35.48 21.31
C GLY A 295 -2.95 34.67 20.03
N PHE A 296 -4.00 34.02 19.50
CA PHE A 296 -3.97 33.26 18.23
C PHE A 296 -4.16 34.15 17.00
N ILE A 297 -4.71 35.35 17.14
CA ILE A 297 -4.92 36.30 16.04
C ILE A 297 -3.76 37.29 15.99
N LEU A 298 -3.27 37.51 14.78
CA LEU A 298 -2.20 38.50 14.50
C LEU A 298 -2.75 39.55 13.52
N PHE A 299 -2.75 40.80 13.96
CA PHE A 299 -3.01 41.96 13.12
C PHE A 299 -1.69 42.47 12.55
N ASN A 300 -1.60 42.56 11.23
CA ASN A 300 -0.41 43.06 10.55
C ASN A 300 -0.80 44.25 9.67
N GLN A 301 -0.12 45.38 9.85
CA GLN A 301 -0.31 46.57 9.02
C GLN A 301 0.88 46.76 8.12
N LYS A 302 0.69 46.82 6.82
CA LYS A 302 1.73 47.13 5.84
C LYS A 302 1.23 48.20 4.86
N ASN A 303 1.99 49.26 4.71
CA ASN A 303 1.62 50.43 3.84
C ASN A 303 0.20 50.95 4.12
N GLY A 304 -0.16 51.10 5.38
CA GLY A 304 -1.46 51.63 5.81
C GLY A 304 -2.63 50.60 5.63
N LYS A 305 -2.38 49.41 5.15
CA LYS A 305 -3.42 48.35 4.97
C LYS A 305 -3.27 47.29 6.02
N TRP A 306 -4.37 46.94 6.68
CA TRP A 306 -4.45 45.85 7.63
C TRP A 306 -4.67 44.50 6.95
N ALA A 307 -4.03 43.48 7.49
CA ALA A 307 -4.29 42.08 7.17
C ALA A 307 -4.38 41.26 8.47
N ILE A 308 -5.31 40.32 8.52
CA ILE A 308 -5.55 39.51 9.72
C ILE A 308 -5.09 38.11 9.45
N TYR A 309 -4.31 37.56 10.38
CA TYR A 309 -3.76 36.21 10.33
C TYR A 309 -4.14 35.46 11.59
N PHE A 310 -4.19 34.14 11.51
CA PHE A 310 -4.16 33.28 12.68
C PHE A 310 -2.82 32.57 12.79
N LYS A 311 -2.35 32.40 14.01
CA LYS A 311 -1.09 31.69 14.30
C LYS A 311 -1.34 30.20 14.35
N GLN A 312 -0.72 29.45 13.45
CA GLN A 312 -0.70 27.99 13.49
C GLN A 312 0.57 27.56 14.22
N TYR A 313 0.43 27.21 15.49
CA TYR A 313 1.56 26.75 16.31
C TYR A 313 1.94 25.31 16.00
N LEU A 314 3.18 24.94 16.29
CA LEU A 314 3.70 23.60 16.04
C LEU A 314 3.12 22.56 17.01
N ASN A 315 3.00 22.88 18.30
CA ASN A 315 2.70 21.92 19.36
C ASN A 315 1.25 21.91 19.83
N VAL A 316 0.42 22.83 19.34
CA VAL A 316 -1.00 22.90 19.69
C VAL A 316 -1.89 23.08 18.47
N ASP A 317 -3.15 22.64 18.58
CA ASP A 317 -4.18 22.92 17.59
C ASP A 317 -4.72 24.35 17.74
N ASN A 318 -5.77 24.69 16.96
CA ASN A 318 -6.40 26.00 17.01
C ASN A 318 -7.31 26.21 18.27
N ASN A 319 -7.41 25.23 19.16
CA ASN A 319 -8.12 25.31 20.43
C ASN A 319 -7.18 25.29 21.64
N ASP A 320 -5.87 25.44 21.39
CA ASP A 320 -4.80 25.37 22.38
C ASP A 320 -4.65 23.97 23.02
N VAL A 321 -5.12 22.94 22.34
CA VAL A 321 -4.95 21.54 22.75
C VAL A 321 -3.63 21.03 22.21
N ARG A 322 -2.82 20.43 23.05
CA ARG A 322 -1.51 19.86 22.67
C ARG A 322 -1.70 18.74 21.64
N ILE A 323 -0.93 18.82 20.54
CA ILE A 323 -0.94 17.85 19.46
C ILE A 323 0.48 17.58 18.97
N GLU A 324 0.71 16.38 18.47
CA GLU A 324 1.78 16.12 17.52
C GLU A 324 1.29 16.49 16.13
N ARG A 325 1.89 17.54 15.57
CA ARG A 325 1.47 18.02 14.26
C ARG A 325 1.91 17.06 13.17
N ALA A 326 0.98 16.63 12.38
CA ALA A 326 1.19 15.66 11.33
C ALA A 326 0.59 16.09 10.00
N LEU A 327 1.08 15.53 8.92
CA LEU A 327 0.61 15.76 7.55
C LEU A 327 -0.08 14.50 7.01
N PRO A 328 -1.09 14.66 6.14
CA PRO A 328 -1.63 13.53 5.41
C PRO A 328 -0.60 13.00 4.41
N TYR A 329 -0.59 11.70 4.18
CA TYR A 329 0.11 11.11 3.04
C TYR A 329 -0.52 11.59 1.73
N GLN A 330 0.30 11.82 0.73
CA GLN A 330 -0.15 12.21 -0.60
C GLN A 330 -0.02 11.02 -1.55
N ASN A 331 -0.91 10.94 -2.53
CA ASN A 331 -0.87 9.88 -3.53
C ASN A 331 0.15 10.12 -4.66
N LEU A 332 0.76 11.30 -4.72
CA LEU A 332 1.86 11.62 -5.62
C LEU A 332 3.18 11.55 -4.85
N VAL A 333 4.04 10.59 -5.22
CA VAL A 333 5.32 10.32 -4.55
C VAL A 333 6.46 10.68 -5.50
N LEU A 334 7.11 11.82 -5.23
CA LEU A 334 8.16 12.41 -6.06
C LEU A 334 9.51 12.48 -5.33
N GLU A 335 9.77 11.60 -4.38
CA GLU A 335 11.00 11.63 -3.60
C GLU A 335 12.14 10.94 -4.36
N ASP A 336 13.24 11.67 -4.63
CA ASP A 336 14.44 11.13 -5.32
C ASP A 336 15.02 9.88 -4.64
N ALA A 337 14.87 9.76 -3.32
CA ALA A 337 15.30 8.61 -2.55
C ALA A 337 14.52 7.33 -2.88
N MET A 338 13.37 7.44 -3.53
CA MET A 338 12.48 6.31 -3.83
C MET A 338 12.55 5.83 -5.30
N ASN A 339 13.51 6.28 -6.11
CA ASN A 339 13.60 5.84 -7.50
C ASN A 339 14.13 4.39 -7.63
N ALA A 340 13.83 3.73 -8.76
CA ALA A 340 14.20 2.34 -9.02
C ALA A 340 15.73 2.09 -9.01
N ALA A 341 16.53 3.08 -9.45
CA ALA A 341 17.98 2.98 -9.42
C ALA A 341 18.51 2.88 -7.97
N ARG A 342 17.78 3.37 -7.00
CA ARG A 342 18.13 3.23 -5.59
C ARG A 342 18.02 1.77 -5.15
N GLY A 343 16.91 1.08 -5.50
CA GLY A 343 16.76 -0.35 -5.21
C GLY A 343 17.89 -1.21 -5.79
N THR A 344 18.31 -0.93 -7.03
CA THR A 344 19.46 -1.62 -7.64
C THR A 344 20.75 -1.37 -6.86
N ARG A 345 21.01 -0.13 -6.43
CA ARG A 345 22.18 0.19 -5.61
C ARG A 345 22.16 -0.53 -4.26
N GLU A 346 21.03 -0.58 -3.59
CA GLU A 346 20.85 -1.29 -2.32
C GLU A 346 21.20 -2.78 -2.44
N VAL A 347 20.75 -3.43 -3.53
CA VAL A 347 21.12 -4.83 -3.81
C VAL A 347 22.63 -4.94 -4.07
N MET A 348 23.22 -4.03 -4.85
CA MET A 348 24.66 -4.02 -5.09
C MET A 348 25.47 -3.76 -3.82
N ASP A 349 25.00 -2.92 -2.91
CA ASP A 349 25.67 -2.67 -1.63
C ASP A 349 25.66 -3.91 -0.73
N ILE A 350 24.60 -4.73 -0.78
CA ILE A 350 24.48 -5.97 0.00
C ILE A 350 25.27 -7.11 -0.62
N PHE A 351 25.26 -7.27 -1.95
CA PHE A 351 25.83 -8.43 -2.64
C PHE A 351 27.19 -8.19 -3.27
N SER A 352 27.62 -6.95 -3.44
CA SER A 352 28.77 -6.51 -4.22
C SER A 352 28.65 -6.78 -5.72
N GLU A 353 27.49 -7.18 -6.21
CA GLU A 353 27.16 -7.44 -7.61
C GLU A 353 25.66 -7.28 -7.87
N LYS A 354 25.27 -7.15 -9.14
CA LYS A 354 23.87 -7.12 -9.54
C LYS A 354 23.28 -8.53 -9.50
N LYS A 355 22.51 -8.84 -8.44
CA LYS A 355 21.89 -10.17 -8.23
C LYS A 355 20.44 -10.25 -8.65
N PHE A 356 19.78 -9.10 -8.88
CA PHE A 356 18.36 -9.05 -9.20
C PHE A 356 18.07 -7.88 -10.14
N ASP A 357 17.14 -8.09 -11.07
CA ASP A 357 16.67 -7.05 -11.97
C ASP A 357 15.48 -6.30 -11.35
N TYR A 358 15.53 -4.98 -11.37
CA TYR A 358 14.45 -4.10 -10.94
C TYR A 358 13.94 -4.27 -9.49
N PRO A 359 14.82 -4.38 -8.47
CA PRO A 359 14.37 -4.45 -7.10
C PRO A 359 13.68 -3.14 -6.70
N LYS A 360 12.57 -3.23 -5.98
CA LYS A 360 11.93 -2.05 -5.42
C LYS A 360 12.83 -1.41 -4.35
N PRO A 361 12.91 -0.07 -4.29
CA PRO A 361 13.72 0.61 -3.29
C PRO A 361 13.15 0.44 -1.88
N LEU A 362 14.04 0.26 -0.91
CA LEU A 362 13.71 0.09 0.50
C LEU A 362 12.85 1.23 1.03
N SER A 363 13.17 2.46 0.63
CA SER A 363 12.44 3.67 1.02
C SER A 363 10.96 3.68 0.60
N LEU A 364 10.62 3.12 -0.58
CA LEU A 364 9.23 3.00 -1.02
C LEU A 364 8.46 2.02 -0.12
N LEU A 365 9.06 0.86 0.19
CA LEU A 365 8.42 -0.12 1.07
C LEU A 365 8.27 0.43 2.50
N THR A 366 9.29 1.10 3.01
CA THR A 366 9.23 1.77 4.31
C THR A 366 8.14 2.85 4.34
N PHE A 367 8.00 3.64 3.27
CA PHE A 367 6.93 4.65 3.13
C PHE A 367 5.54 4.00 3.20
N ILE A 368 5.33 2.91 2.45
CA ILE A 368 4.07 2.17 2.43
C ILE A 368 3.76 1.58 3.82
N LEU A 369 4.73 0.93 4.44
CA LEU A 369 4.55 0.32 5.76
C LEU A 369 4.29 1.37 6.85
N LYS A 370 5.01 2.49 6.85
CA LYS A 370 4.78 3.60 7.79
C LYS A 370 3.37 4.19 7.66
N MET A 371 2.77 4.14 6.48
CA MET A 371 1.42 4.67 6.24
C MET A 371 0.34 3.86 6.97
N VAL A 372 0.47 2.55 7.07
CA VAL A 372 -0.64 1.66 7.50
C VAL A 372 -0.29 0.67 8.60
N SER A 373 0.98 0.24 8.75
CA SER A 373 1.32 -0.78 9.73
C SER A 373 1.38 -0.22 11.14
N LYS A 374 0.91 -1.00 12.09
CA LYS A 374 1.11 -0.78 13.54
C LYS A 374 2.36 -1.56 13.97
N VAL A 375 2.79 -1.35 15.20
CA VAL A 375 4.04 -1.93 15.75
C VAL A 375 4.05 -3.48 15.80
N ASP A 376 2.90 -4.11 15.75
CA ASP A 376 2.67 -5.56 15.84
C ASP A 376 2.04 -6.17 14.59
N SER A 377 1.93 -5.42 13.49
CA SER A 377 1.26 -5.84 12.26
C SER A 377 1.90 -7.07 11.63
N GLN A 378 1.05 -7.93 11.06
CA GLN A 378 1.45 -9.03 10.19
C GLN A 378 1.45 -8.59 8.72
N ILE A 379 2.60 -8.76 8.07
CA ILE A 379 2.85 -8.32 6.70
C ILE A 379 3.05 -9.54 5.81
N LEU A 380 2.46 -9.54 4.62
CA LEU A 380 2.61 -10.61 3.63
C LEU A 380 3.03 -10.01 2.29
N ASP A 381 4.05 -10.63 1.68
CA ASP A 381 4.45 -10.36 0.30
C ASP A 381 4.61 -11.70 -0.44
N PHE A 382 3.66 -12.00 -1.34
CA PHE A 382 3.68 -13.26 -2.09
C PHE A 382 4.23 -13.12 -3.52
N PHE A 383 4.92 -12.02 -3.78
CA PHE A 383 5.82 -11.78 -4.91
C PHE A 383 7.13 -11.19 -4.42
N ALA A 384 7.76 -11.87 -3.45
CA ALA A 384 8.85 -11.29 -2.66
C ALA A 384 10.08 -10.86 -3.45
N GLY A 385 10.32 -11.45 -4.62
CA GLY A 385 11.42 -11.07 -5.50
C GLY A 385 12.75 -10.96 -4.77
N SER A 386 13.32 -9.77 -4.66
CA SER A 386 14.57 -9.56 -3.95
C SER A 386 14.45 -9.52 -2.42
N GLY A 387 13.26 -9.68 -1.83
CA GLY A 387 13.04 -9.67 -0.38
C GLY A 387 13.09 -8.29 0.28
N THR A 388 12.82 -7.23 -0.45
CA THR A 388 12.85 -5.84 0.06
C THR A 388 11.83 -5.61 1.17
N THR A 389 10.66 -6.25 1.09
CA THR A 389 9.57 -6.07 2.08
C THR A 389 9.98 -6.51 3.47
N LEU A 390 10.68 -7.64 3.60
CA LEU A 390 11.20 -8.09 4.90
C LEU A 390 12.32 -7.16 5.41
N HIS A 391 13.22 -6.73 4.55
CA HIS A 391 14.26 -5.76 4.91
C HIS A 391 13.62 -4.46 5.45
N ALA A 392 12.60 -3.92 4.77
CA ALA A 392 11.87 -2.73 5.23
C ALA A 392 11.18 -2.96 6.58
N THR A 393 10.60 -4.15 6.78
CA THR A 393 9.94 -4.51 8.04
C THR A 393 10.93 -4.55 9.21
N MET A 394 12.08 -5.21 9.02
CA MET A 394 13.13 -5.29 10.05
C MET A 394 13.72 -3.93 10.39
N GLN A 395 13.96 -3.10 9.36
CA GLN A 395 14.46 -1.74 9.57
C GLN A 395 13.45 -0.90 10.34
N LEU A 396 12.17 -0.97 10.00
CA LEU A 396 11.13 -0.22 10.69
C LEU A 396 10.98 -0.67 12.16
N ASN A 397 11.07 -1.96 12.43
CA ASN A 397 11.10 -2.49 13.80
C ASN A 397 12.29 -1.95 14.60
N ALA A 398 13.47 -1.83 13.97
CA ALA A 398 14.64 -1.26 14.60
C ALA A 398 14.51 0.25 14.87
N GLU A 399 13.79 0.98 14.00
CA GLU A 399 13.55 2.43 14.14
C GLU A 399 12.58 2.77 15.26
N ASP A 400 11.49 2.01 15.41
CA ASP A 400 10.38 2.34 16.34
C ASP A 400 10.17 1.34 17.48
N GLY A 401 11.05 0.32 17.58
CA GLY A 401 10.94 -0.73 18.60
C GLY A 401 9.79 -1.71 18.35
N GLY A 402 9.24 -1.75 17.14
CA GLY A 402 8.13 -2.60 16.77
C GLY A 402 8.46 -4.09 16.71
N HIS A 403 7.40 -4.90 16.64
CA HIS A 403 7.44 -6.37 16.57
C HIS A 403 6.68 -6.88 15.33
N ARG A 404 6.65 -6.10 14.24
CA ARG A 404 6.02 -6.52 12.99
C ARG A 404 6.61 -7.81 12.51
N GLN A 405 5.77 -8.70 12.01
CA GLN A 405 6.18 -9.97 11.41
C GLN A 405 5.93 -9.90 9.90
N CYS A 406 6.83 -10.50 9.12
CA CYS A 406 6.74 -10.52 7.66
C CYS A 406 6.83 -11.94 7.15
N ILE A 407 5.89 -12.29 6.26
CA ILE A 407 5.86 -13.54 5.51
C ILE A 407 6.19 -13.21 4.06
N LEU A 408 7.25 -13.81 3.54
CA LEU A 408 7.64 -13.71 2.14
C LEU A 408 7.35 -15.02 1.42
N VAL A 409 6.87 -14.94 0.19
CA VAL A 409 6.71 -16.09 -0.70
C VAL A 409 7.37 -15.78 -2.04
N THR A 410 8.18 -16.68 -2.52
CA THR A 410 8.75 -16.65 -3.89
C THR A 410 9.11 -18.07 -4.34
N ASN A 411 9.02 -18.33 -5.66
CA ASN A 411 9.57 -19.56 -6.22
C ASN A 411 11.10 -19.55 -6.19
N ASN A 412 11.72 -20.64 -6.59
CA ASN A 412 13.18 -20.72 -6.66
C ASN A 412 13.71 -20.84 -8.10
N GLU A 413 12.98 -20.31 -9.07
CA GLU A 413 13.45 -20.23 -10.45
C GLU A 413 14.77 -19.46 -10.51
N ASN A 414 15.73 -20.01 -11.22
CA ASN A 414 17.11 -19.47 -11.29
C ASN A 414 17.76 -19.24 -9.92
N GLY A 415 17.30 -19.91 -8.86
CA GLY A 415 17.82 -19.77 -7.51
C GLY A 415 17.42 -18.48 -6.80
N ILE A 416 16.35 -17.82 -7.22
CA ILE A 416 15.93 -16.51 -6.68
C ILE A 416 15.64 -16.57 -5.18
N CYS A 417 14.91 -17.58 -4.71
CA CYS A 417 14.58 -17.70 -3.30
C CYS A 417 15.83 -17.87 -2.44
N GLU A 418 16.70 -18.82 -2.81
CA GLU A 418 17.87 -19.18 -2.02
C GLU A 418 19.00 -18.16 -2.13
N ASN A 419 19.32 -17.74 -3.36
CA ASN A 419 20.52 -16.94 -3.63
C ASN A 419 20.28 -15.43 -3.60
N VAL A 420 19.01 -14.98 -3.61
CA VAL A 420 18.67 -13.56 -3.57
C VAL A 420 17.82 -13.25 -2.34
N THR A 421 16.58 -13.76 -2.26
CA THR A 421 15.63 -13.39 -1.20
C THR A 421 16.13 -13.77 0.19
N TYR A 422 16.52 -15.03 0.37
CA TYR A 422 17.06 -15.53 1.63
C TYR A 422 18.40 -14.87 1.96
N GLU A 423 19.33 -14.87 1.01
CA GLU A 423 20.68 -14.37 1.23
C GLU A 423 20.70 -12.86 1.54
N ARG A 424 19.86 -12.06 0.88
CA ARG A 424 19.70 -10.65 1.23
C ARG A 424 19.29 -10.48 2.70
N ASN A 425 18.24 -11.17 3.11
CA ASN A 425 17.72 -11.01 4.46
C ASN A 425 18.67 -11.61 5.52
N ARG A 426 19.37 -12.70 5.20
CA ARG A 426 20.44 -13.23 6.04
C ARG A 426 21.52 -12.19 6.28
N ARG A 427 22.00 -11.53 5.24
CA ARG A 427 23.03 -10.48 5.36
C ARG A 427 22.52 -9.27 6.14
N VAL A 428 21.28 -8.87 5.94
CA VAL A 428 20.66 -7.78 6.69
C VAL A 428 20.55 -8.12 8.18
N ILE A 429 20.20 -9.36 8.54
CA ILE A 429 20.15 -9.81 9.93
C ILE A 429 21.54 -9.88 10.55
N GLN A 430 22.52 -10.45 9.84
CA GLN A 430 23.87 -10.71 10.36
C GLN A 430 24.85 -9.54 10.22
N GLY A 431 24.52 -8.55 9.39
CA GLY A 431 25.41 -7.49 8.97
C GLY A 431 26.21 -7.85 7.71
N TYR A 432 26.65 -6.83 6.99
CA TYR A 432 27.42 -6.99 5.76
C TYR A 432 28.43 -5.85 5.57
N THR A 433 29.32 -6.03 4.62
CA THR A 433 30.27 -4.98 4.21
C THR A 433 29.95 -4.56 2.79
N THR A 434 29.77 -3.26 2.55
CA THR A 434 29.51 -2.72 1.22
C THR A 434 30.75 -2.85 0.31
N PRO A 435 30.61 -2.73 -1.01
CA PRO A 435 31.74 -2.71 -1.94
C PRO A 435 32.77 -1.60 -1.65
N LYS A 436 32.34 -0.56 -0.94
CA LYS A 436 33.21 0.56 -0.51
C LYS A 436 33.96 0.29 0.79
N GLY A 437 33.76 -0.89 1.39
CA GLY A 437 34.39 -1.27 2.65
C GLY A 437 33.65 -0.75 3.91
N GLU A 438 32.47 -0.17 3.76
CA GLU A 438 31.65 0.29 4.87
C GLU A 438 30.97 -0.92 5.54
N LYS A 439 31.14 -1.05 6.86
CA LYS A 439 30.47 -2.10 7.65
C LYS A 439 29.08 -1.66 8.04
N VAL A 440 28.06 -2.40 7.60
CA VAL A 440 26.67 -2.21 7.99
C VAL A 440 26.34 -3.20 9.11
N PRO A 441 25.97 -2.72 10.33
CA PRO A 441 25.65 -3.59 11.43
C PRO A 441 24.37 -4.40 11.13
N GLY A 442 24.31 -5.63 11.67
CA GLY A 442 23.17 -6.50 11.48
C GLY A 442 21.96 -6.07 12.32
N LEU A 443 20.77 -6.35 11.79
CA LEU A 443 19.50 -6.25 12.51
C LEU A 443 19.26 -7.58 13.26
N THR A 444 20.08 -7.86 14.27
CA THR A 444 20.18 -9.19 14.92
C THR A 444 18.95 -9.57 15.76
N ARG A 445 18.07 -8.62 16.10
CA ARG A 445 16.84 -8.87 16.85
C ARG A 445 15.72 -9.32 15.90
N ASN A 446 15.98 -10.33 15.07
CA ASN A 446 15.02 -10.89 14.13
C ASN A 446 15.24 -12.39 13.95
N ASN A 447 14.19 -13.18 13.95
CA ASN A 447 14.21 -14.59 13.56
C ASN A 447 13.73 -14.70 12.10
N LEU A 448 14.34 -15.58 11.32
CA LEU A 448 13.88 -15.94 9.98
C LEU A 448 13.78 -17.46 9.88
N ARG A 449 12.56 -17.96 9.67
CA ARG A 449 12.31 -19.39 9.43
C ARG A 449 12.07 -19.62 7.95
N TYR A 450 12.55 -20.74 7.45
CA TYR A 450 12.49 -21.10 6.04
C TYR A 450 11.60 -22.31 5.83
N TYR A 451 10.64 -22.21 4.92
CA TYR A 451 9.72 -23.27 4.56
C TYR A 451 9.73 -23.54 3.06
N LYS A 452 9.32 -24.76 2.66
CA LYS A 452 9.06 -25.12 1.27
C LYS A 452 7.62 -25.60 1.13
N THR A 453 6.97 -25.29 0.00
CA THR A 453 5.72 -25.91 -0.36
C THR A 453 5.95 -27.37 -0.75
N LYS A 454 5.10 -28.27 -0.27
CA LYS A 454 5.02 -29.68 -0.67
C LYS A 454 3.56 -30.07 -0.82
N PHE A 455 3.32 -31.12 -1.58
CA PHE A 455 1.98 -31.68 -1.74
C PHE A 455 1.81 -32.95 -0.94
N VAL A 456 0.62 -33.12 -0.36
CA VAL A 456 0.17 -34.35 0.28
C VAL A 456 -1.18 -34.76 -0.32
N PRO A 457 -1.46 -36.06 -0.49
CA PRO A 457 -2.75 -36.53 -1.01
C PRO A 457 -3.91 -36.02 -0.15
N ARG A 458 -5.03 -35.66 -0.77
CA ARG A 458 -6.28 -35.28 -0.10
C ARG A 458 -7.03 -36.48 0.43
N ASP A 459 -6.36 -37.45 1.03
CA ASP A 459 -7.04 -38.49 1.74
C ASP A 459 -7.37 -38.05 3.17
N LYS A 460 -8.48 -38.53 3.71
CA LYS A 460 -8.92 -38.23 5.07
C LYS A 460 -8.21 -39.13 6.12
N SER A 461 -7.03 -39.66 5.79
CA SER A 461 -6.32 -40.52 6.73
C SER A 461 -5.83 -39.74 7.95
N PRO A 462 -5.80 -40.34 9.16
CA PRO A 462 -5.27 -39.69 10.36
C PRO A 462 -3.82 -39.25 10.23
N LYS A 463 -3.04 -39.86 9.33
CA LYS A 463 -1.63 -39.49 9.05
C LYS A 463 -1.53 -38.13 8.35
N ASN A 464 -2.42 -37.85 7.38
CA ASN A 464 -2.42 -36.58 6.67
C ASN A 464 -3.02 -35.44 7.50
N LEU A 465 -4.02 -35.72 8.35
CA LEU A 465 -4.51 -34.78 9.36
C LEU A 465 -3.41 -34.36 10.34
N ARG A 466 -2.54 -35.29 10.79
CA ARG A 466 -1.41 -34.97 11.68
C ARG A 466 -0.35 -34.13 10.98
N ASN A 467 -0.07 -34.35 9.69
CA ASN A 467 0.86 -33.54 8.92
C ASN A 467 0.34 -32.10 8.70
N LEU A 468 -0.98 -31.89 8.61
CA LEU A 468 -1.64 -30.60 8.55
C LEU A 468 -1.63 -29.86 9.89
N MET A 469 -1.66 -30.58 11.01
CA MET A 469 -1.66 -30.00 12.36
C MET A 469 -0.26 -29.76 12.93
N ALA A 470 0.79 -30.26 12.26
CA ALA A 470 2.20 -30.05 12.66
C ALA A 470 2.79 -28.73 12.11
N LEU A 471 1.96 -27.89 11.50
CA LEU A 471 2.22 -26.52 11.06
C LEU A 471 1.56 -25.56 12.04
#